data_d6bc14b9f25970ad1738116f9e11ab32
#
_entry.id   d6bc14b9f25970ad1738116f9e11ab32
#
_cell.length_a   1.000
_cell.length_b   1.000
_cell.length_c   1.000
_cell.angle_alpha   90.00
_cell.angle_beta   90.00
_cell.angle_gamma   90.00
#
_symmetry.space_group_name_H-M   'P 1'
#
loop_
_entity.id
_entity.type
_entity.pdbx_description
1 polymer ?
#
loop_
_entity_poly.entity_id
_entity_poly.type
_entity_poly.pdbx_seq_one_letter_code
_entity_poly.pdbx_strand_id
1 'polypeptide(L)'
;MVIEIGGGVMAGKGRPYKVLEQSTANLTKQQQEAKFNAEVLASDGYKLLQNSPPNRLSGVAKAEWKRIVPDLKNLPVRSVDRAMVEQYCFWYSQFVDLSKRLEMIADLDDRMKVLNTLDKVSKNIRSAASEIGLTVDSRMRMNVPKKEDKPKTLADKLGF
;
A
#
# COMPACT_ATOMS: atom_id res chain seq x y z
N MET A 1 -32.87 23.91 -24.33
CA MET A 1 -32.01 22.76 -24.72
C MET A 1 -31.19 22.35 -23.50
N VAL A 2 -31.73 21.37 -22.77
CA VAL A 2 -31.13 20.93 -21.50
C VAL A 2 -30.28 19.71 -21.84
N ILE A 3 -28.97 19.78 -21.54
CA ILE A 3 -28.05 18.65 -21.68
C ILE A 3 -28.14 17.85 -20.39
N GLU A 4 -28.77 16.68 -20.43
CA GLU A 4 -28.70 15.69 -19.37
C GLU A 4 -27.26 15.13 -19.28
N ILE A 5 -26.59 15.38 -18.17
CA ILE A 5 -25.34 14.75 -17.85
C ILE A 5 -25.64 13.39 -17.21
N GLY A 6 -25.39 12.35 -18.00
CA GLY A 6 -25.63 10.96 -17.62
C GLY A 6 -24.99 10.57 -16.30
N GLY A 7 -25.72 9.82 -15.50
CA GLY A 7 -25.38 9.34 -14.19
C GLY A 7 -24.07 8.56 -14.14
N GLY A 8 -23.17 8.99 -13.28
CA GLY A 8 -21.94 8.27 -12.96
C GLY A 8 -22.26 6.93 -12.30
N VAL A 9 -21.90 5.84 -12.96
CA VAL A 9 -21.90 4.50 -12.37
C VAL A 9 -20.96 4.51 -11.18
N MET A 10 -21.52 4.36 -9.98
CA MET A 10 -20.74 4.12 -8.76
C MET A 10 -19.94 2.83 -8.97
N ALA A 11 -18.65 2.96 -9.27
CA ALA A 11 -17.74 1.84 -9.31
C ALA A 11 -17.70 1.23 -7.90
N GLY A 12 -18.30 0.06 -7.73
CA GLY A 12 -18.21 -0.72 -6.51
C GLY A 12 -16.74 -0.90 -6.10
N LYS A 13 -16.46 -1.03 -4.80
CA LYS A 13 -15.11 -1.31 -4.26
C LYS A 13 -14.51 -2.51 -5.00
N GLY A 14 -13.87 -2.26 -6.13
CA GLY A 14 -13.16 -3.26 -6.92
C GLY A 14 -11.96 -3.79 -6.13
N ARG A 15 -11.55 -5.03 -6.42
CA ARG A 15 -10.30 -5.60 -5.91
C ARG A 15 -9.16 -4.61 -6.12
N PRO A 16 -8.24 -4.46 -5.12
CA PRO A 16 -7.07 -3.60 -5.25
C PRO A 16 -6.27 -3.92 -6.52
N TYR A 17 -5.72 -2.88 -7.13
CA TYR A 17 -4.91 -3.00 -8.34
C TYR A 17 -3.70 -3.91 -8.10
N LYS A 18 -3.42 -4.81 -9.05
CA LYS A 18 -2.29 -5.74 -8.98
C LYS A 18 -1.28 -5.42 -10.10
N VAL A 19 0.02 -5.34 -9.82
CA VAL A 19 1.12 -4.97 -10.75
C VAL A 19 1.60 -6.15 -11.62
N LEU A 20 2.38 -5.90 -12.70
CA LEU A 20 2.66 -6.85 -13.81
C LEU A 20 3.27 -8.20 -13.40
N GLU A 21 4.23 -8.24 -12.48
CA GLU A 21 4.98 -9.47 -12.14
C GLU A 21 4.19 -10.55 -11.40
N GLN A 22 2.97 -10.24 -10.94
CA GLN A 22 2.15 -11.16 -10.13
C GLN A 22 0.86 -11.59 -10.79
N SER A 23 0.75 -11.43 -12.10
CA SER A 23 -0.38 -12.01 -12.81
C SER A 23 -0.19 -13.51 -12.95
N THR A 24 -0.98 -14.26 -12.19
CA THR A 24 -1.17 -15.70 -12.44
C THR A 24 -2.02 -15.97 -13.70
N ALA A 25 -2.45 -14.92 -14.41
CA ALA A 25 -3.17 -15.01 -15.67
C ALA A 25 -2.19 -14.93 -16.84
N ASN A 26 -2.39 -15.77 -17.85
CA ASN A 26 -1.68 -15.69 -19.12
C ASN A 26 -2.05 -14.38 -19.82
N LEU A 27 -1.28 -13.32 -19.53
CA LEU A 27 -1.42 -12.04 -20.22
C LEU A 27 -0.76 -12.09 -21.59
N THR A 28 -1.43 -11.56 -22.59
CA THR A 28 -0.80 -11.33 -23.89
C THR A 28 0.31 -10.30 -23.77
N LYS A 29 1.30 -10.33 -24.68
CA LYS A 29 2.40 -9.34 -24.70
C LYS A 29 1.86 -7.90 -24.69
N GLN A 30 0.81 -7.63 -25.44
CA GLN A 30 0.17 -6.31 -25.53
C GLN A 30 -0.45 -5.87 -24.18
N GLN A 31 -1.03 -6.79 -23.43
CA GLN A 31 -1.56 -6.53 -22.08
C GLN A 31 -0.44 -6.31 -21.06
N GLN A 32 0.69 -6.99 -21.22
CA GLN A 32 1.88 -6.79 -20.40
C GLN A 32 2.48 -5.39 -20.63
N GLU A 33 2.62 -4.97 -21.90
CA GLU A 33 3.11 -3.64 -22.25
C GLU A 33 2.19 -2.51 -21.77
N ALA A 34 0.89 -2.64 -22.01
CA ALA A 34 -0.09 -1.63 -21.54
C ALA A 34 -0.02 -1.43 -20.04
N LYS A 35 0.24 -2.49 -19.32
CA LYS A 35 0.30 -2.48 -17.88
C LYS A 35 1.61 -1.95 -17.34
N PHE A 36 2.73 -2.33 -17.92
CA PHE A 36 4.04 -1.73 -17.64
C PHE A 36 3.99 -0.22 -17.87
N ASN A 37 3.38 0.22 -18.98
CA ASN A 37 3.20 1.64 -19.27
C ASN A 37 2.29 2.34 -18.25
N ALA A 38 1.24 1.69 -17.77
CA ALA A 38 0.38 2.23 -16.72
C ALA A 38 1.11 2.37 -15.38
N GLU A 39 1.99 1.43 -15.05
CA GLU A 39 2.83 1.48 -13.85
C GLU A 39 3.88 2.59 -13.94
N VAL A 40 4.53 2.71 -15.09
CA VAL A 40 5.47 3.80 -15.37
C VAL A 40 4.74 5.15 -15.27
N LEU A 41 3.55 5.30 -15.86
CA LEU A 41 2.74 6.51 -15.77
C LEU A 41 2.28 6.81 -14.35
N ALA A 42 1.90 5.80 -13.58
CA ALA A 42 1.49 5.96 -12.18
C ALA A 42 2.65 6.40 -11.28
N SER A 43 3.89 6.09 -11.65
CA SER A 43 5.10 6.52 -10.94
C SER A 43 5.74 7.78 -11.50
N ASP A 44 5.43 8.15 -12.74
CA ASP A 44 6.02 9.31 -13.40
C ASP A 44 5.47 10.63 -12.85
N GLY A 45 6.39 11.55 -12.56
CA GLY A 45 6.10 12.90 -12.07
C GLY A 45 6.06 13.06 -10.55
N TYR A 46 6.03 11.98 -9.77
CA TYR A 46 6.14 12.08 -8.32
C TYR A 46 7.59 11.95 -7.84
N LYS A 47 7.97 12.83 -6.92
CA LYS A 47 9.30 12.79 -6.30
C LYS A 47 9.46 11.52 -5.45
N LEU A 48 10.67 10.98 -5.40
CA LEU A 48 11.00 9.90 -4.48
C LEU A 48 10.87 10.35 -3.02
N LEU A 49 10.61 9.40 -2.13
CA LEU A 49 10.68 9.64 -0.69
C LEU A 49 12.06 10.16 -0.29
N GLN A 50 12.08 11.17 0.56
CA GLN A 50 13.31 11.68 1.15
C GLN A 50 13.88 10.68 2.15
N ASN A 51 15.20 10.45 2.11
CA ASN A 51 15.87 9.60 3.11
C ASN A 51 15.81 10.18 4.52
N SER A 52 15.81 11.51 4.60
CA SER A 52 15.73 12.21 5.88
C SER A 52 14.36 12.01 6.52
N PRO A 53 14.31 11.50 7.76
CA PRO A 53 13.06 11.34 8.46
C PRO A 53 12.43 12.71 8.77
N PRO A 54 11.09 12.79 8.77
CA PRO A 54 10.38 14.00 9.20
C PRO A 54 10.75 14.40 10.64
N ASN A 55 10.83 15.72 10.90
CA ASN A 55 11.21 16.25 12.22
C ASN A 55 10.28 15.80 13.35
N ARG A 56 9.01 15.53 13.04
CA ARG A 56 8.02 15.04 14.00
C ARG A 56 8.19 13.59 14.44
N LEU A 57 8.98 12.81 13.71
CA LEU A 57 9.37 11.47 14.15
C LEU A 57 10.54 11.58 15.14
N SER A 58 10.53 10.75 16.18
CA SER A 58 11.58 10.68 17.20
C SER A 58 11.96 9.24 17.52
N GLY A 59 13.07 9.05 18.17
CA GLY A 59 13.50 7.75 18.71
C GLY A 59 13.40 6.60 17.71
N VAL A 60 12.67 5.57 18.10
CA VAL A 60 12.46 4.33 17.33
C VAL A 60 11.81 4.60 15.98
N ALA A 61 10.81 5.49 15.92
CA ALA A 61 10.14 5.82 14.66
C ALA A 61 11.10 6.43 13.64
N LYS A 62 12.03 7.27 14.08
CA LYS A 62 13.07 7.87 13.24
C LYS A 62 14.08 6.83 12.73
N ALA A 63 14.45 5.88 13.59
CA ALA A 63 15.33 4.78 13.21
C ALA A 63 14.66 3.86 12.17
N GLU A 64 13.38 3.54 12.38
CA GLU A 64 12.60 2.72 11.47
C GLU A 64 12.44 3.37 10.10
N TRP A 65 12.17 4.69 10.05
CA TRP A 65 12.15 5.44 8.79
C TRP A 65 13.45 5.25 7.99
N LYS A 66 14.60 5.45 8.65
CA LYS A 66 15.91 5.30 8.01
C LYS A 66 16.16 3.88 7.50
N ARG A 67 15.59 2.88 8.17
CA ARG A 67 15.72 1.48 7.80
C ARG A 67 14.92 1.13 6.55
N ILE A 68 13.65 1.59 6.47
CA ILE A 68 12.72 1.11 5.42
C ILE A 68 12.73 1.96 4.15
N VAL A 69 12.97 3.28 4.25
CA VAL A 69 12.86 4.17 3.09
C VAL A 69 13.82 3.82 1.94
N PRO A 70 15.07 3.39 2.17
CA PRO A 70 15.93 2.92 1.08
C PRO A 70 15.31 1.79 0.26
N ASP A 71 14.66 0.82 0.94
CA ASP A 71 14.02 -0.33 0.27
C ASP A 71 12.70 0.06 -0.41
N LEU A 72 11.93 0.97 0.19
CA LEU A 72 10.68 1.49 -0.38
C LEU A 72 10.88 2.21 -1.73
N LYS A 73 12.07 2.74 -2.00
CA LYS A 73 12.39 3.36 -3.29
C LYS A 73 12.38 2.38 -4.46
N ASN A 74 12.57 1.09 -4.18
CA ASN A 74 12.47 0.03 -5.18
C ASN A 74 11.01 -0.37 -5.47
N LEU A 75 10.07 0.16 -4.68
CA LEU A 75 8.64 -0.02 -4.86
C LEU A 75 8.02 1.26 -5.45
N PRO A 76 6.79 1.22 -5.96
CA PRO A 76 6.10 2.41 -6.49
C PRO A 76 5.64 3.39 -5.39
N VAL A 77 6.40 3.50 -4.29
CA VAL A 77 6.14 4.41 -3.18
C VAL A 77 6.83 5.74 -3.44
N ARG A 78 6.09 6.83 -3.37
CA ARG A 78 6.54 8.18 -3.73
C ARG A 78 6.35 9.17 -2.57
N SER A 79 6.77 10.42 -2.79
CA SER A 79 6.66 11.48 -1.77
C SER A 79 5.22 11.77 -1.32
N VAL A 80 4.24 11.45 -2.15
CA VAL A 80 2.80 11.57 -1.83
C VAL A 80 2.37 10.57 -0.77
N ASP A 81 3.03 9.41 -0.69
CA ASP A 81 2.74 8.34 0.26
C ASP A 81 3.44 8.54 1.61
N ARG A 82 4.16 9.67 1.75
CA ARG A 82 4.95 9.99 2.94
C ARG A 82 4.15 9.85 4.23
N ALA A 83 2.90 10.29 4.24
CA ALA A 83 2.05 10.24 5.43
C ALA A 83 1.80 8.79 5.91
N MET A 84 1.63 7.86 4.97
CA MET A 84 1.44 6.44 5.28
C MET A 84 2.71 5.81 5.85
N VAL A 85 3.87 6.16 5.29
CA VAL A 85 5.17 5.70 5.79
C VAL A 85 5.43 6.25 7.20
N GLU A 86 5.10 7.51 7.44
CA GLU A 86 5.20 8.12 8.78
C GLU A 86 4.28 7.42 9.78
N GLN A 87 3.05 7.13 9.39
CA GLN A 87 2.07 6.43 10.23
C GLN A 87 2.55 5.02 10.59
N TYR A 88 3.12 4.28 9.64
CA TYR A 88 3.75 3.00 9.91
C TYR A 88 4.87 3.13 10.95
N CYS A 89 5.81 4.06 10.76
CA CYS A 89 6.93 4.27 11.68
C CYS A 89 6.46 4.67 13.08
N PHE A 90 5.41 5.49 13.17
CA PHE A 90 4.79 5.86 14.44
C PHE A 90 4.20 4.65 15.15
N TRP A 91 3.37 3.85 14.48
CA TRP A 91 2.78 2.66 15.09
C TRP A 91 3.84 1.64 15.49
N TYR A 92 4.89 1.48 14.69
CA TYR A 92 6.01 0.62 15.05
C TYR A 92 6.70 1.07 16.32
N SER A 93 6.91 2.38 16.51
CA SER A 93 7.49 2.90 17.76
C SER A 93 6.58 2.63 18.96
N GLN A 94 5.26 2.80 18.82
CA GLN A 94 4.30 2.49 19.87
C GLN A 94 4.31 1.00 20.25
N PHE A 95 4.45 0.12 19.27
CA PHE A 95 4.59 -1.31 19.51
C PHE A 95 5.84 -1.63 20.35
N VAL A 96 6.98 -1.05 19.99
CA VAL A 96 8.23 -1.25 20.74
C VAL A 96 8.13 -0.73 22.17
N ASP A 97 7.54 0.45 22.37
CA ASP A 97 7.40 1.06 23.69
C ASP A 97 6.43 0.28 24.58
N LEU A 98 5.30 -0.17 24.03
CA LEU A 98 4.34 -1.01 24.75
C LEU A 98 4.92 -2.39 25.07
N SER A 99 5.70 -2.99 24.18
CA SER A 99 6.37 -4.26 24.42
C SER A 99 7.35 -4.17 25.59
N LYS A 100 8.14 -3.11 25.65
CA LYS A 100 9.03 -2.86 26.80
C LYS A 100 8.28 -2.65 28.13
N ARG A 101 7.16 -1.91 28.06
CA ARG A 101 6.30 -1.71 29.24
C ARG A 101 5.72 -3.03 29.76
N LEU A 102 5.33 -3.92 28.84
CA LEU A 102 4.74 -5.22 29.19
C LEU A 102 5.72 -6.07 30.04
N GLU A 103 7.02 -5.97 29.79
CA GLU A 103 8.05 -6.68 30.55
C GLU A 103 8.16 -6.21 32.00
N MET A 104 7.77 -4.95 32.28
CA MET A 104 7.89 -4.32 33.59
C MET A 104 6.61 -4.46 34.45
N ILE A 105 5.49 -4.91 33.87
CA ILE A 105 4.21 -4.99 34.57
C ILE A 105 4.10 -6.36 35.24
N ALA A 106 3.97 -6.37 36.56
CA ALA A 106 3.74 -7.58 37.35
C ALA A 106 2.24 -7.91 37.49
N ASP A 107 1.39 -6.90 37.56
CA ASP A 107 -0.07 -7.07 37.70
C ASP A 107 -0.69 -7.66 36.44
N LEU A 108 -1.53 -8.69 36.63
CA LEU A 108 -2.14 -9.43 35.52
C LEU A 108 -3.17 -8.60 34.75
N ASP A 109 -3.99 -7.81 35.46
CA ASP A 109 -5.04 -7.03 34.82
C ASP A 109 -4.44 -5.90 33.98
N ASP A 110 -3.40 -5.25 34.48
CA ASP A 110 -2.67 -4.22 33.73
C ASP A 110 -1.89 -4.82 32.55
N ARG A 111 -1.31 -6.02 32.71
CA ARG A 111 -0.73 -6.77 31.58
C ARG A 111 -1.76 -7.02 30.48
N MET A 112 -2.97 -7.47 30.84
CA MET A 112 -4.03 -7.74 29.87
C MET A 112 -4.47 -6.48 29.13
N LYS A 113 -4.54 -5.32 29.81
CA LYS A 113 -4.83 -4.02 29.18
C LYS A 113 -3.77 -3.66 28.13
N VAL A 114 -2.48 -3.84 28.46
CA VAL A 114 -1.38 -3.56 27.53
C VAL A 114 -1.38 -4.54 26.36
N LEU A 115 -1.62 -5.83 26.58
CA LEU A 115 -1.75 -6.84 25.52
C LEU A 115 -2.88 -6.50 24.54
N ASN A 116 -4.06 -6.09 25.04
CA ASN A 116 -5.17 -5.65 24.21
C ASN A 116 -4.82 -4.40 23.37
N THR A 117 -4.01 -3.49 23.94
CA THR A 117 -3.53 -2.32 23.21
C THR A 117 -2.51 -2.71 22.15
N LEU A 118 -1.59 -3.63 22.46
CA LEU A 118 -0.62 -4.19 21.51
C LEU A 118 -1.30 -4.87 20.32
N ASP A 119 -2.39 -5.60 20.55
CA ASP A 119 -3.16 -6.20 19.44
C ASP A 119 -3.72 -5.14 18.49
N LYS A 120 -4.29 -4.04 19.03
CA LYS A 120 -4.77 -2.91 18.22
C LYS A 120 -3.64 -2.25 17.43
N VAL A 121 -2.51 -1.98 18.10
CA VAL A 121 -1.33 -1.39 17.46
C VAL A 121 -0.78 -2.32 16.37
N SER A 122 -0.73 -3.63 16.62
CA SER A 122 -0.29 -4.63 15.63
C SER A 122 -1.20 -4.68 14.40
N LYS A 123 -2.51 -4.47 14.57
CA LYS A 123 -3.45 -4.36 13.44
C LYS A 123 -3.17 -3.10 12.61
N ASN A 124 -2.92 -1.96 13.26
CA ASN A 124 -2.58 -0.71 12.57
C ASN A 124 -1.24 -0.82 11.82
N ILE A 125 -0.23 -1.45 12.41
CA ILE A 125 1.06 -1.73 11.74
C ILE A 125 0.82 -2.58 10.49
N ARG A 126 0.06 -3.68 10.60
CA ARG A 126 -0.22 -4.57 9.46
C ARG A 126 -0.96 -3.85 8.34
N SER A 127 -1.95 -3.01 8.69
CA SER A 127 -2.68 -2.20 7.70
C SER A 127 -1.74 -1.25 6.98
N ALA A 128 -1.01 -0.41 7.72
CA ALA A 128 -0.07 0.54 7.13
C ALA A 128 1.04 -0.16 6.32
N ALA A 129 1.60 -1.26 6.85
CA ALA A 129 2.61 -2.06 6.14
C ALA A 129 2.08 -2.63 4.82
N SER A 130 0.82 -3.07 4.80
CA SER A 130 0.18 -3.58 3.58
C SER A 130 -0.01 -2.48 2.53
N GLU A 131 -0.37 -1.28 2.94
CA GLU A 131 -0.60 -0.15 2.03
C GLU A 131 0.68 0.35 1.37
N ILE A 132 1.81 0.34 2.08
CA ILE A 132 3.12 0.80 1.56
C ILE A 132 4.01 -0.32 1.00
N GLY A 133 3.49 -1.53 0.87
CA GLY A 133 4.22 -2.63 0.23
C GLY A 133 5.26 -3.33 1.10
N LEU A 134 5.21 -3.18 2.44
CA LEU A 134 6.18 -3.84 3.33
C LEU A 134 5.89 -5.32 3.58
N THR A 135 4.67 -5.80 3.32
CA THR A 135 4.36 -7.23 3.44
C THR A 135 4.65 -7.97 2.14
N VAL A 136 4.95 -9.27 2.23
CA VAL A 136 5.13 -10.12 1.04
C VAL A 136 3.86 -10.08 0.19
N ASP A 137 2.69 -10.25 0.80
CA ASP A 137 1.39 -10.23 0.11
C ASP A 137 1.14 -8.89 -0.60
N SER A 138 1.45 -7.75 0.03
CA SER A 138 1.28 -6.44 -0.62
C SER A 138 2.26 -6.23 -1.77
N ARG A 139 3.54 -6.63 -1.62
CA ARG A 139 4.50 -6.63 -2.73
C ARG A 139 4.03 -7.53 -3.87
N MET A 140 3.54 -8.72 -3.49
CA MET A 140 2.93 -9.63 -4.45
C MET A 140 1.74 -8.98 -5.17
N ARG A 141 0.90 -8.21 -4.49
CA ARG A 141 -0.25 -7.51 -5.07
C ARG A 141 0.13 -6.26 -5.85
N MET A 142 1.13 -5.52 -5.41
CA MET A 142 1.67 -4.36 -6.14
C MET A 142 2.29 -4.75 -7.46
N ASN A 143 2.84 -5.97 -7.54
CA ASN A 143 3.53 -6.49 -8.71
C ASN A 143 2.66 -7.38 -9.63
N VAL A 144 1.35 -7.46 -9.49
CA VAL A 144 0.46 -8.25 -10.38
C VAL A 144 -0.47 -7.39 -11.22
N PRO A 145 -0.50 -7.57 -12.54
CA PRO A 145 -1.34 -6.82 -13.45
C PRO A 145 -2.86 -7.04 -13.29
N LYS A 146 -3.69 -5.98 -13.48
CA LYS A 146 -5.14 -6.13 -13.70
C LYS A 146 -5.40 -6.87 -15.00
N LYS A 147 -6.34 -7.84 -15.00
CA LYS A 147 -6.98 -8.28 -16.24
C LYS A 147 -7.68 -7.08 -16.85
N GLU A 148 -7.19 -6.60 -17.98
CA GLU A 148 -8.01 -5.74 -18.81
C GLU A 148 -9.18 -6.56 -19.38
N ASP A 149 -10.37 -5.98 -19.39
CA ASP A 149 -11.45 -6.54 -20.18
C ASP A 149 -10.94 -6.69 -21.61
N LYS A 150 -11.11 -7.88 -22.19
CA LYS A 150 -10.68 -8.16 -23.55
C LYS A 150 -11.16 -6.99 -24.42
N PRO A 151 -10.28 -6.37 -25.23
CA PRO A 151 -10.74 -5.38 -26.17
C PRO A 151 -11.87 -6.02 -26.98
N LYS A 152 -13.03 -5.37 -27.01
CA LYS A 152 -14.16 -5.85 -27.78
C LYS A 152 -13.66 -6.13 -29.18
N THR A 153 -13.73 -7.37 -29.61
CA THR A 153 -13.34 -7.75 -30.96
C THR A 153 -14.19 -6.95 -31.95
N LEU A 154 -13.71 -6.80 -33.19
CA LEU A 154 -14.50 -6.16 -34.24
C LEU A 154 -15.89 -6.85 -34.42
N ALA A 155 -15.93 -8.15 -34.12
CA ALA A 155 -17.19 -8.93 -34.08
C ALA A 155 -18.15 -8.44 -33.00
N ASP A 156 -17.66 -8.15 -31.78
CA ASP A 156 -18.45 -7.60 -30.66
C ASP A 156 -18.95 -6.17 -30.96
N LYS A 157 -18.24 -5.42 -31.83
CA LYS A 157 -18.64 -4.07 -32.26
C LYS A 157 -19.65 -4.08 -33.42
N LEU A 158 -19.64 -5.13 -34.21
CA LEU A 158 -20.48 -5.25 -35.42
C LEU A 158 -21.73 -6.10 -35.20
N GLY A 159 -21.89 -6.68 -33.97
CA GLY A 159 -23.14 -7.37 -33.61
C GLY A 159 -23.33 -8.71 -34.30
N PHE A 160 -22.26 -9.42 -34.67
CA PHE A 160 -22.30 -10.77 -35.21
C PHE A 160 -22.10 -11.80 -34.12
#